data_21289aebaf05d3c97469cbe999675f8d
#
_entry.id   21289aebaf05d3c97469cbe999675f8d
#
_cell.length_a   1.000
_cell.length_b   1.000
_cell.length_c   1.000
_cell.angle_alpha   90.00
_cell.angle_beta   90.00
_cell.angle_gamma   90.00
#
_symmetry.space_group_name_H-M   'P 1'
#
loop_
_entity.id
_entity.type
_entity.pdbx_description
1 polymer ?
#
loop_
_entity_poly.entity_id
_entity_poly.type
_entity_poly.pdbx_seq_one_letter_code
_entity_poly.pdbx_strand_id
1 'polypeptide(L)'
;MKDKRRKTRMRIALMNENSQGAKNPMIEKSLRKVVEPMGFTVDNYGMYTAEDEAQLTYVQVGILAAVLLNSGAADYVITGCGTGEGAMLACNSFPGVICGHVEDALDAYTFAQINDGNAISLPFAKGFGWGGDLNLEYIFEKLFGFGHGQGYPKERVVPEQRNKKILDGVRAVTLRPIIDCLKDIDQELVKGAFAGEQFKELFFANCQNEELAEYIKTLL
;
A
#
# COMPACT_ATOMS: atom_id res chain seq x y z
N MET A 1 -10.70 2.68 25.19
CA MET A 1 -9.98 3.43 24.13
C MET A 1 -8.58 2.81 24.03
N LYS A 2 -8.32 2.01 22.98
CA LYS A 2 -6.95 1.55 22.71
C LYS A 2 -6.19 2.76 22.17
N ASP A 3 -5.21 3.20 22.95
CA ASP A 3 -4.24 4.22 22.59
C ASP A 3 -3.58 3.81 21.26
N LYS A 4 -3.90 4.51 20.17
CA LYS A 4 -3.23 4.37 18.87
C LYS A 4 -1.85 5.05 18.97
N ARG A 5 -0.99 4.51 19.87
CA ARG A 5 0.41 4.89 19.87
C ARG A 5 0.96 4.62 18.48
N ARG A 6 1.67 5.58 17.92
CA ARG A 6 2.54 5.40 16.75
C ARG A 6 3.14 4.00 16.84
N LYS A 7 2.84 3.11 15.89
CA LYS A 7 3.50 1.80 15.84
C LYS A 7 5.00 2.09 15.83
N THR A 8 5.70 1.69 16.86
CA THR A 8 7.16 1.88 16.96
C THR A 8 7.92 1.07 15.93
N ARG A 9 7.24 0.16 15.24
CA ARG A 9 7.72 -0.62 14.09
C ARG A 9 6.57 -0.78 13.11
N MET A 10 6.78 -0.37 11.87
CA MET A 10 5.83 -0.54 10.77
C MET A 10 6.56 -1.26 9.65
N ARG A 11 5.90 -2.23 9.03
CA ARG A 11 6.39 -2.91 7.83
C ARG A 11 5.67 -2.32 6.63
N ILE A 12 6.42 -1.74 5.72
CA ILE A 12 5.91 -1.06 4.53
C ILE A 12 6.24 -1.91 3.32
N ALA A 13 5.22 -2.28 2.55
CA ALA A 13 5.40 -2.93 1.26
C ALA A 13 5.48 -1.88 0.16
N LEU A 14 6.49 -1.99 -0.68
CA LEU A 14 6.63 -1.21 -1.92
C LEU A 14 6.35 -2.11 -3.12
N MET A 15 5.56 -1.64 -4.07
CA MET A 15 5.34 -2.31 -5.35
C MET A 15 5.00 -1.32 -6.46
N ASN A 16 5.54 -1.55 -7.65
CA ASN A 16 5.29 -0.74 -8.84
C ASN A 16 4.55 -1.55 -9.90
N GLU A 17 3.66 -0.92 -10.65
CA GLU A 17 3.10 -1.52 -11.85
C GLU A 17 4.10 -1.46 -13.03
N ASN A 18 3.86 -2.26 -14.05
CA ASN A 18 4.84 -2.55 -15.12
C ASN A 18 5.31 -1.32 -15.90
N SER A 19 4.43 -0.36 -16.22
CA SER A 19 4.85 0.83 -16.99
C SER A 19 5.77 1.75 -16.19
N GLN A 20 5.87 1.56 -14.87
CA GLN A 20 6.68 2.39 -13.97
C GLN A 20 7.77 1.57 -13.22
N GLY A 21 8.00 0.33 -13.61
CA GLY A 21 9.01 -0.55 -12.99
C GLY A 21 10.41 0.08 -12.92
N ALA A 22 10.85 0.74 -13.98
CA ALA A 22 12.15 1.42 -14.04
C ALA A 22 12.38 2.49 -12.96
N LYS A 23 11.33 2.98 -12.31
CA LYS A 23 11.41 3.99 -11.24
C LYS A 23 11.52 3.40 -9.84
N ASN A 24 11.32 2.09 -9.71
CA ASN A 24 11.35 1.41 -8.41
C ASN A 24 12.61 1.72 -7.59
N PRO A 25 13.85 1.67 -8.13
CA PRO A 25 15.05 1.94 -7.34
C PRO A 25 15.09 3.35 -6.74
N MET A 26 14.59 4.37 -7.46
CA MET A 26 14.52 5.73 -6.94
C MET A 26 13.49 5.83 -5.83
N ILE A 27 12.30 5.22 -6.02
CA ILE A 27 11.22 5.25 -5.05
C ILE A 27 11.65 4.54 -3.77
N GLU A 28 12.22 3.34 -3.89
CA GLU A 28 12.74 2.56 -2.77
C GLU A 28 13.80 3.35 -1.98
N LYS A 29 14.77 3.94 -2.69
CA LYS A 29 15.83 4.75 -2.05
C LYS A 29 15.26 5.92 -1.26
N SER A 30 14.32 6.66 -1.84
CA SER A 30 13.68 7.81 -1.17
C SER A 30 12.83 7.36 0.02
N LEU A 31 12.10 6.25 -0.12
CA LEU A 31 11.30 5.68 0.96
C LEU A 31 12.19 5.25 2.14
N ARG A 32 13.20 4.41 1.89
CA ARG A 32 14.11 3.93 2.94
C ARG A 32 14.82 5.07 3.67
N LYS A 33 15.32 6.06 2.93
CA LYS A 33 15.98 7.24 3.48
C LYS A 33 15.12 7.93 4.55
N VAL A 34 13.80 7.99 4.34
CA VAL A 34 12.87 8.65 5.26
C VAL A 34 12.43 7.73 6.40
N VAL A 35 12.07 6.48 6.10
CA VAL A 35 11.35 5.65 7.08
C VAL A 35 12.24 4.75 7.93
N GLU A 36 13.42 4.34 7.45
CA GLU A 36 14.35 3.51 8.24
C GLU A 36 14.87 4.24 9.49
N PRO A 37 15.21 5.55 9.46
CA PRO A 37 15.52 6.30 10.67
C PRO A 37 14.36 6.37 11.67
N MET A 38 13.11 6.16 11.23
CA MET A 38 11.93 6.08 12.08
C MET A 38 11.76 4.68 12.72
N GLY A 39 12.61 3.71 12.37
CA GLY A 39 12.54 2.32 12.82
C GLY A 39 11.56 1.46 12.03
N PHE A 40 11.16 1.87 10.81
CA PHE A 40 10.27 1.10 9.95
C PHE A 40 11.08 0.22 8.98
N THR A 41 10.47 -0.88 8.53
CA THR A 41 11.07 -1.80 7.57
C THR A 41 10.39 -1.63 6.22
N VAL A 42 11.16 -1.68 5.13
CA VAL A 42 10.64 -1.65 3.75
C VAL A 42 10.90 -3.00 3.10
N ASP A 43 9.84 -3.65 2.66
CA ASP A 43 9.86 -4.86 1.83
C ASP A 43 9.47 -4.48 0.41
N ASN A 44 10.38 -4.67 -0.53
CA ASN A 44 10.16 -4.35 -1.94
C ASN A 44 9.70 -5.62 -2.69
N TYR A 45 8.47 -5.61 -3.19
CA TYR A 45 7.85 -6.71 -3.92
C TYR A 45 7.95 -6.56 -5.45
N GLY A 46 8.64 -5.54 -5.94
CA GLY A 46 8.85 -5.30 -7.38
C GLY A 46 7.72 -4.42 -7.96
N MET A 47 7.57 -4.26 -9.29
CA MET A 47 8.66 -4.65 -10.22
C MET A 47 9.93 -3.84 -9.93
N TYR A 48 11.08 -4.49 -10.03
CA TYR A 48 12.36 -3.84 -9.72
C TYR A 48 12.93 -3.08 -10.92
N THR A 49 12.63 -3.56 -12.13
CA THR A 49 13.01 -2.97 -13.41
C THR A 49 11.85 -3.08 -14.41
N ALA A 50 11.99 -2.44 -15.56
CA ALA A 50 11.01 -2.57 -16.65
C ALA A 50 11.07 -3.94 -17.33
N GLU A 51 12.19 -4.64 -17.19
CA GLU A 51 12.50 -5.93 -17.84
C GLU A 51 12.18 -7.14 -16.96
N ASP A 52 11.64 -6.96 -15.76
CA ASP A 52 11.27 -8.05 -14.87
C ASP A 52 10.31 -9.02 -15.59
N GLU A 53 10.57 -10.32 -15.50
CA GLU A 53 9.71 -11.35 -16.10
C GLU A 53 8.32 -11.39 -15.44
N ALA A 54 8.28 -11.20 -14.12
CA ALA A 54 7.05 -11.14 -13.34
C ALA A 54 6.41 -9.76 -13.45
N GLN A 55 5.66 -9.54 -14.52
CA GLN A 55 4.96 -8.28 -14.78
C GLN A 55 3.80 -8.06 -13.80
N LEU A 56 3.72 -6.87 -13.23
CA LEU A 56 2.60 -6.44 -12.37
C LEU A 56 1.79 -5.36 -13.09
N THR A 57 0.59 -5.69 -13.53
CA THR A 57 -0.38 -4.68 -13.95
C THR A 57 -0.93 -3.92 -12.74
N TYR A 58 -1.53 -2.75 -12.94
CA TYR A 58 -2.12 -2.00 -11.82
C TYR A 58 -3.23 -2.79 -11.10
N VAL A 59 -3.90 -3.74 -11.79
CA VAL A 59 -4.89 -4.63 -11.19
C VAL A 59 -4.23 -5.65 -10.27
N GLN A 60 -3.13 -6.26 -10.70
CA GLN A 60 -2.35 -7.20 -9.89
C GLN A 60 -1.70 -6.53 -8.69
N VAL A 61 -1.28 -5.28 -8.82
CA VAL A 61 -0.85 -4.45 -7.67
C VAL A 61 -1.97 -4.34 -6.62
N GLY A 62 -3.22 -4.16 -7.03
CA GLY A 62 -4.36 -4.14 -6.11
C GLY A 62 -4.55 -5.48 -5.37
N ILE A 63 -4.44 -6.62 -6.08
CA ILE A 63 -4.50 -7.96 -5.49
C ILE A 63 -3.37 -8.16 -4.47
N LEU A 64 -2.14 -7.84 -4.86
CA LEU A 64 -0.96 -7.99 -4.00
C LEU A 64 -1.07 -7.12 -2.75
N ALA A 65 -1.44 -5.85 -2.88
CA ALA A 65 -1.67 -4.94 -1.76
C ALA A 65 -2.72 -5.49 -0.78
N ALA A 66 -3.83 -6.01 -1.30
CA ALA A 66 -4.89 -6.59 -0.48
C ALA A 66 -4.41 -7.82 0.30
N VAL A 67 -3.68 -8.73 -0.35
CA VAL A 67 -3.13 -9.92 0.30
C VAL A 67 -2.15 -9.54 1.41
N LEU A 68 -1.23 -8.63 1.16
CA LEU A 68 -0.23 -8.19 2.13
C LEU A 68 -0.85 -7.53 3.36
N LEU A 69 -1.86 -6.69 3.17
CA LEU A 69 -2.55 -6.01 4.28
C LEU A 69 -3.47 -6.93 5.07
N ASN A 70 -4.24 -7.81 4.40
CA ASN A 70 -5.16 -8.74 5.08
C ASN A 70 -4.43 -9.90 5.77
N SER A 71 -3.24 -10.25 5.31
CA SER A 71 -2.39 -11.25 5.96
C SER A 71 -1.59 -10.71 7.15
N GLY A 72 -1.49 -9.39 7.28
CA GLY A 72 -0.58 -8.76 8.24
C GLY A 72 0.90 -8.86 7.84
N ALA A 73 1.20 -9.28 6.59
CA ALA A 73 2.57 -9.27 6.07
C ALA A 73 3.09 -7.85 5.84
N ALA A 74 2.20 -6.89 5.66
CA ALA A 74 2.52 -5.47 5.68
C ALA A 74 1.51 -4.69 6.53
N ASP A 75 1.96 -3.57 7.10
CA ASP A 75 1.12 -2.60 7.81
C ASP A 75 0.66 -1.46 6.88
N TYR A 76 1.45 -1.17 5.86
CA TYR A 76 1.22 -0.09 4.91
C TYR A 76 1.72 -0.47 3.51
N VAL A 77 1.06 0.06 2.47
CA VAL A 77 1.45 -0.16 1.07
C VAL A 77 1.77 1.16 0.39
N ILE A 78 2.94 1.21 -0.26
CA ILE A 78 3.32 2.25 -1.21
C ILE A 78 3.28 1.65 -2.60
N THR A 79 2.47 2.22 -3.47
CA THR A 79 2.34 1.80 -4.86
C THR A 79 2.06 2.98 -5.78
N GLY A 80 1.84 2.71 -7.04
CA GLY A 80 1.46 3.69 -8.04
C GLY A 80 1.43 3.10 -9.44
N CYS A 81 0.95 3.90 -10.35
CA CYS A 81 0.98 3.63 -11.79
C CYS A 81 1.29 4.92 -12.54
N GLY A 82 1.09 4.99 -13.82
CA GLY A 82 1.33 6.21 -14.59
C GLY A 82 0.63 7.44 -14.00
N THR A 83 -0.66 7.34 -13.76
CA THR A 83 -1.47 8.43 -13.15
C THR A 83 -1.68 8.29 -11.65
N GLY A 84 -1.42 7.11 -11.07
CA GLY A 84 -1.76 6.76 -9.69
C GLY A 84 -3.22 6.35 -9.48
N GLU A 85 -4.13 6.75 -10.35
CA GLU A 85 -5.57 6.53 -10.20
C GLU A 85 -5.97 5.07 -10.39
N GLY A 86 -5.43 4.41 -11.43
CA GLY A 86 -5.73 3.00 -11.70
C GLY A 86 -5.34 2.08 -10.55
N ALA A 87 -4.13 2.25 -10.02
CA ALA A 87 -3.67 1.48 -8.87
C ALA A 87 -4.48 1.79 -7.59
N MET A 88 -4.87 3.05 -7.36
CA MET A 88 -5.77 3.42 -6.27
C MET A 88 -7.13 2.71 -6.37
N LEU A 89 -7.76 2.73 -7.55
CA LEU A 89 -9.05 2.08 -7.78
C LEU A 89 -8.95 0.57 -7.56
N ALA A 90 -7.90 -0.07 -8.09
CA ALA A 90 -7.66 -1.50 -7.91
C ALA A 90 -7.48 -1.85 -6.42
N CYS A 91 -6.66 -1.11 -5.69
CA CYS A 91 -6.47 -1.29 -4.25
C CYS A 91 -7.78 -1.18 -3.47
N ASN A 92 -8.58 -0.14 -3.75
CA ASN A 92 -9.85 0.10 -3.06
C ASN A 92 -10.97 -0.88 -3.41
N SER A 93 -10.80 -1.72 -4.45
CA SER A 93 -11.74 -2.78 -4.81
C SER A 93 -11.72 -3.95 -3.82
N PHE A 94 -10.73 -4.02 -2.94
CA PHE A 94 -10.56 -5.13 -2.00
C PHE A 94 -10.87 -4.76 -0.54
N PRO A 95 -11.27 -5.75 0.28
CA PRO A 95 -11.45 -5.55 1.72
C PRO A 95 -10.11 -5.20 2.39
N GLY A 96 -10.18 -4.50 3.51
CA GLY A 96 -9.00 -4.20 4.33
C GLY A 96 -8.06 -3.13 3.76
N VAL A 97 -8.30 -2.63 2.54
CA VAL A 97 -7.45 -1.63 1.89
C VAL A 97 -8.17 -0.28 1.83
N ILE A 98 -7.54 0.77 2.34
CA ILE A 98 -7.95 2.16 2.13
C ILE A 98 -6.76 2.90 1.52
N CYS A 99 -6.85 3.10 0.22
CA CYS A 99 -5.80 3.68 -0.60
C CYS A 99 -6.15 5.11 -1.03
N GLY A 100 -5.26 6.06 -0.72
CA GLY A 100 -5.35 7.43 -1.19
C GLY A 100 -4.54 7.65 -2.46
N HIS A 101 -5.01 8.54 -3.35
CA HIS A 101 -4.20 9.12 -4.40
C HIS A 101 -3.38 10.27 -3.79
N VAL A 102 -2.08 10.28 -4.01
CA VAL A 102 -1.16 11.26 -3.41
C VAL A 102 -0.22 11.79 -4.48
N GLU A 103 -0.29 13.08 -4.74
CA GLU A 103 0.61 13.75 -5.71
C GLU A 103 1.73 14.54 -5.03
N ASP A 104 1.48 15.03 -3.81
CA ASP A 104 2.41 15.87 -3.07
C ASP A 104 2.36 15.66 -1.54
N ALA A 105 3.17 16.44 -0.84
CA ALA A 105 3.29 16.39 0.62
C ALA A 105 2.00 16.81 1.35
N LEU A 106 1.17 17.68 0.76
CA LEU A 106 -0.10 18.10 1.35
C LEU A 106 -1.12 16.97 1.30
N ASP A 107 -1.23 16.30 0.15
CA ASP A 107 -2.08 15.12 -0.02
C ASP A 107 -1.68 14.03 0.98
N ALA A 108 -0.37 13.73 1.07
CA ALA A 108 0.15 12.73 2.01
C ALA A 108 -0.24 13.04 3.46
N TYR A 109 -0.05 14.28 3.88
CA TYR A 109 -0.37 14.72 5.23
C TYR A 109 -1.88 14.64 5.51
N THR A 110 -2.70 15.22 4.65
CA THR A 110 -4.15 15.27 4.86
C THR A 110 -4.78 13.89 4.80
N PHE A 111 -4.34 13.04 3.87
CA PHE A 111 -4.79 11.64 3.81
C PHE A 111 -4.45 10.87 5.09
N ALA A 112 -3.21 10.98 5.58
CA ALA A 112 -2.81 10.34 6.82
C ALA A 112 -3.60 10.84 8.03
N GLN A 113 -3.83 12.15 8.14
CA GLN A 113 -4.49 12.75 9.31
C GLN A 113 -6.00 12.56 9.32
N ILE A 114 -6.66 12.63 8.15
CA ILE A 114 -8.13 12.64 8.04
C ILE A 114 -8.66 11.24 7.74
N ASN A 115 -8.10 10.58 6.73
CA ASN A 115 -8.62 9.31 6.21
C ASN A 115 -8.07 8.09 6.95
N ASP A 116 -6.90 8.22 7.61
CA ASP A 116 -6.27 7.13 8.38
C ASP A 116 -6.20 5.83 7.56
N GLY A 117 -5.81 5.96 6.27
CA GLY A 117 -5.69 4.84 5.35
C GLY A 117 -4.41 4.02 5.57
N ASN A 118 -4.29 2.92 4.85
CA ASN A 118 -3.17 2.00 4.95
C ASN A 118 -2.45 1.73 3.62
N ALA A 119 -2.77 2.51 2.60
CA ALA A 119 -2.09 2.46 1.31
C ALA A 119 -2.11 3.84 0.64
N ILE A 120 -1.11 4.14 -0.16
CA ILE A 120 -1.14 5.25 -1.10
C ILE A 120 -0.73 4.80 -2.50
N SER A 121 -1.29 5.48 -3.50
CA SER A 121 -0.96 5.32 -4.90
C SER A 121 -0.46 6.64 -5.47
N LEU A 122 0.75 6.62 -6.03
CA LEU A 122 1.48 7.77 -6.54
C LEU A 122 1.43 7.82 -8.08
N PRO A 123 1.34 9.03 -8.69
CA PRO A 123 1.35 9.20 -10.13
C PRO A 123 2.79 9.19 -10.66
N PHE A 124 3.39 8.03 -10.84
CA PHE A 124 4.79 7.89 -11.21
C PHE A 124 5.16 8.42 -12.61
N ALA A 125 4.19 8.69 -13.51
CA ALA A 125 4.44 9.36 -14.78
C ALA A 125 4.40 10.90 -14.67
N LYS A 126 3.94 11.44 -13.54
CA LYS A 126 3.89 12.89 -13.27
C LYS A 126 4.94 13.26 -12.23
N GLY A 127 5.55 14.45 -12.33
CA GLY A 127 6.42 14.97 -11.28
C GLY A 127 7.74 14.20 -11.05
N PHE A 128 8.12 13.30 -11.94
CA PHE A 128 9.32 12.45 -11.83
C PHE A 128 10.54 13.02 -12.56
N GLY A 129 10.51 14.29 -12.93
CA GLY A 129 11.64 14.98 -13.50
C GLY A 129 12.67 15.42 -12.44
N TRP A 130 13.33 16.55 -12.71
CA TRP A 130 14.26 17.15 -11.76
C TRP A 130 13.60 17.41 -10.40
N GLY A 131 14.20 16.89 -9.33
CA GLY A 131 13.68 17.01 -7.97
C GLY A 131 12.57 15.99 -7.63
N GLY A 132 12.30 14.99 -8.47
CA GLY A 132 11.31 13.95 -8.20
C GLY A 132 11.62 13.12 -6.96
N ASP A 133 12.88 12.85 -6.68
CA ASP A 133 13.37 12.21 -5.46
C ASP A 133 13.07 13.04 -4.21
N LEU A 134 13.26 14.36 -4.26
CA LEU A 134 12.93 15.26 -3.15
C LEU A 134 11.43 15.31 -2.90
N ASN A 135 10.60 15.35 -3.96
CA ASN A 135 9.15 15.31 -3.79
C ASN A 135 8.71 14.02 -3.10
N LEU A 136 9.27 12.87 -3.48
CA LEU A 136 9.02 11.59 -2.80
C LEU A 136 9.42 11.64 -1.32
N GLU A 137 10.60 12.17 -0.99
CA GLU A 137 11.04 12.31 0.39
C GLU A 137 10.05 13.17 1.20
N TYR A 138 9.60 14.30 0.67
CA TYR A 138 8.61 15.17 1.34
C TYR A 138 7.25 14.47 1.52
N ILE A 139 6.80 13.70 0.51
CA ILE A 139 5.60 12.88 0.61
C ILE A 139 5.73 11.89 1.78
N PHE A 140 6.82 11.11 1.83
CA PHE A 140 7.02 10.10 2.86
C PHE A 140 7.22 10.69 4.26
N GLU A 141 7.92 11.82 4.37
CA GLU A 141 8.04 12.56 5.63
C GLU A 141 6.67 13.00 6.17
N LYS A 142 5.79 13.53 5.30
CA LYS A 142 4.46 13.97 5.71
C LYS A 142 3.51 12.81 5.97
N LEU A 143 3.67 11.72 5.23
CA LEU A 143 2.86 10.52 5.44
C LEU A 143 3.16 9.85 6.79
N PHE A 144 4.43 9.68 7.13
CA PHE A 144 4.84 8.86 8.27
C PHE A 144 5.31 9.64 9.50
N GLY A 145 5.68 10.91 9.34
CA GLY A 145 6.32 11.69 10.41
C GLY A 145 5.40 12.10 11.56
N PHE A 146 4.09 12.14 11.37
CA PHE A 146 3.14 12.77 12.32
C PHE A 146 2.12 11.80 12.95
N GLY A 147 2.23 10.51 12.69
CA GLY A 147 1.20 9.53 13.04
C GLY A 147 -0.03 9.67 12.14
N HIS A 148 -0.99 8.77 12.29
CA HIS A 148 -2.20 8.72 11.46
C HIS A 148 -3.44 9.04 12.29
N GLY A 149 -4.49 9.56 11.63
CA GLY A 149 -5.79 9.79 12.24
C GLY A 149 -5.81 10.84 13.36
N GLN A 150 -4.90 11.83 13.31
CA GLN A 150 -4.84 12.89 14.32
C GLN A 150 -5.75 14.09 13.99
N GLY A 151 -6.42 14.04 12.83
CA GLY A 151 -7.31 15.09 12.35
C GLY A 151 -6.61 16.31 11.74
N TYR A 152 -7.30 16.95 10.79
CA TYR A 152 -6.88 18.23 10.25
C TYR A 152 -8.08 19.10 9.84
N PRO A 153 -8.18 20.35 10.36
CA PRO A 153 -7.42 20.81 11.55
C PRO A 153 -7.70 19.95 12.78
N LYS A 154 -6.87 20.01 13.82
CA LYS A 154 -6.94 19.12 15.01
C LYS A 154 -8.29 19.12 15.71
N GLU A 155 -9.01 20.21 15.65
CA GLU A 155 -10.38 20.35 16.20
C GLU A 155 -11.38 19.42 15.51
N ARG A 156 -11.06 18.94 14.31
CA ARG A 156 -11.90 18.02 13.52
C ARG A 156 -11.64 16.54 13.79
N VAL A 157 -10.66 16.19 14.60
CA VAL A 157 -10.29 14.78 14.86
C VAL A 157 -11.48 13.89 15.23
N VAL A 158 -12.37 14.37 16.11
CA VAL A 158 -13.52 13.57 16.59
C VAL A 158 -14.51 13.24 15.47
N PRO A 159 -15.01 14.21 14.68
CA PRO A 159 -15.94 13.90 13.57
C PRO A 159 -15.24 13.10 12.45
N GLU A 160 -13.96 13.33 12.18
CA GLU A 160 -13.22 12.60 11.14
C GLU A 160 -13.02 11.13 11.54
N GLN A 161 -12.59 10.85 12.76
CA GLN A 161 -12.48 9.49 13.27
C GLN A 161 -13.83 8.76 13.32
N ARG A 162 -14.91 9.47 13.66
CA ARG A 162 -16.27 8.92 13.59
C ARG A 162 -16.62 8.52 12.16
N ASN A 163 -16.38 9.41 11.19
CA ASN A 163 -16.69 9.14 9.78
C ASN A 163 -15.83 7.99 9.21
N LYS A 164 -14.56 7.93 9.59
CA LYS A 164 -13.68 6.80 9.24
C LYS A 164 -14.25 5.47 9.75
N LYS A 165 -14.72 5.44 11.00
CA LYS A 165 -15.35 4.24 11.58
C LYS A 165 -16.64 3.86 10.86
N ILE A 166 -17.46 4.85 10.46
CA ILE A 166 -18.68 4.60 9.66
C ILE A 166 -18.31 4.01 8.31
N LEU A 167 -17.32 4.57 7.62
CA LEU A 167 -16.83 4.04 6.35
C LEU A 167 -16.33 2.60 6.47
N ASP A 168 -15.58 2.28 7.54
CA ASP A 168 -15.14 0.90 7.81
C ASP A 168 -16.33 -0.05 7.94
N GLY A 169 -17.40 0.38 8.63
CA GLY A 169 -18.63 -0.39 8.75
C GLY A 169 -19.36 -0.60 7.41
N VAL A 170 -19.42 0.43 6.57
CA VAL A 170 -19.98 0.30 5.20
C VAL A 170 -19.16 -0.70 4.39
N ARG A 171 -17.84 -0.59 4.40
CA ARG A 171 -16.94 -1.49 3.65
C ARG A 171 -17.05 -2.94 4.14
N ALA A 172 -17.26 -3.16 5.43
CA ALA A 172 -17.42 -4.50 5.99
C ALA A 172 -18.66 -5.25 5.46
N VAL A 173 -19.67 -4.54 4.96
CA VAL A 173 -20.88 -5.14 4.38
C VAL A 173 -20.94 -5.07 2.86
N THR A 174 -20.16 -4.19 2.24
CA THR A 174 -20.14 -4.03 0.76
C THR A 174 -19.03 -4.82 0.10
N LEU A 175 -17.99 -5.22 0.84
CA LEU A 175 -16.83 -5.97 0.34
C LEU A 175 -16.85 -7.39 0.91
N ARG A 176 -16.49 -8.35 0.05
CA ARG A 176 -16.43 -9.77 0.41
C ARG A 176 -15.11 -10.10 1.12
N PRO A 177 -15.03 -11.21 1.91
CA PRO A 177 -13.76 -11.69 2.46
C PRO A 177 -12.71 -11.89 1.38
N ILE A 178 -11.44 -11.62 1.70
CA ILE A 178 -10.36 -11.63 0.70
C ILE A 178 -10.19 -12.98 0.02
N ILE A 179 -10.29 -14.09 0.74
CA ILE A 179 -10.14 -15.45 0.17
C ILE A 179 -11.26 -15.73 -0.82
N ASP A 180 -12.49 -15.31 -0.55
CA ASP A 180 -13.62 -15.47 -1.47
C ASP A 180 -13.43 -14.64 -2.74
N CYS A 181 -12.89 -13.41 -2.60
CA CYS A 181 -12.53 -12.61 -3.76
C CYS A 181 -11.48 -13.32 -4.62
N LEU A 182 -10.40 -13.82 -4.00
CA LEU A 182 -9.30 -14.48 -4.72
C LEU A 182 -9.74 -15.78 -5.42
N LYS A 183 -10.72 -16.51 -4.87
CA LYS A 183 -11.26 -17.72 -5.50
C LYS A 183 -12.06 -17.45 -6.77
N ASP A 184 -12.75 -16.30 -6.81
CA ASP A 184 -13.67 -15.97 -7.92
C ASP A 184 -13.02 -15.07 -9.00
N ILE A 185 -11.85 -14.47 -8.72
CA ILE A 185 -11.07 -13.73 -9.70
C ILE A 185 -10.37 -14.73 -10.65
N ASP A 186 -10.14 -14.33 -11.88
CA ASP A 186 -9.33 -15.08 -12.84
C ASP A 186 -8.02 -15.56 -12.20
N GLN A 187 -7.81 -16.88 -12.20
CA GLN A 187 -6.70 -17.49 -11.47
C GLN A 187 -5.32 -17.17 -12.05
N GLU A 188 -5.23 -16.93 -13.36
CA GLU A 188 -3.96 -16.52 -13.97
C GLU A 188 -3.60 -15.09 -13.57
N LEU A 189 -4.61 -14.21 -13.43
CA LEU A 189 -4.42 -12.87 -12.90
C LEU A 189 -3.95 -12.90 -11.43
N VAL A 190 -4.56 -13.77 -10.61
CA VAL A 190 -4.21 -13.91 -9.20
C VAL A 190 -2.79 -14.48 -9.04
N LYS A 191 -2.46 -15.57 -9.74
CA LYS A 191 -1.11 -16.16 -9.73
C LYS A 191 -0.05 -15.18 -10.21
N GLY A 192 -0.35 -14.41 -11.27
CA GLY A 192 0.55 -13.38 -11.78
C GLY A 192 0.87 -12.30 -10.76
N ALA A 193 -0.05 -11.98 -9.85
CA ALA A 193 0.21 -11.03 -8.77
C ALA A 193 1.27 -11.54 -7.76
N PHE A 194 1.50 -12.85 -7.70
CA PHE A 194 2.43 -13.50 -6.76
C PHE A 194 3.66 -14.10 -7.44
N ALA A 195 3.83 -13.85 -8.74
CA ALA A 195 4.93 -14.40 -9.52
C ALA A 195 6.31 -13.76 -9.23
N GLY A 196 6.35 -12.60 -8.55
CA GLY A 196 7.58 -11.90 -8.23
C GLY A 196 8.55 -12.73 -7.41
N GLU A 197 9.84 -12.62 -7.71
CA GLU A 197 10.92 -13.48 -7.15
C GLU A 197 10.92 -13.50 -5.61
N GLN A 198 10.76 -12.35 -4.98
CA GLN A 198 10.84 -12.24 -3.52
C GLN A 198 9.48 -12.42 -2.82
N PHE A 199 8.38 -12.58 -3.56
CA PHE A 199 7.06 -12.70 -2.93
C PHE A 199 7.01 -13.85 -1.93
N LYS A 200 7.45 -15.04 -2.34
CA LYS A 200 7.39 -16.25 -1.48
C LYS A 200 8.14 -16.06 -0.18
N GLU A 201 9.38 -15.56 -0.27
CA GLU A 201 10.22 -15.34 0.92
C GLU A 201 9.61 -14.29 1.84
N LEU A 202 9.33 -13.10 1.33
CA LEU A 202 8.86 -11.98 2.14
C LEU A 202 7.45 -12.22 2.69
N PHE A 203 6.55 -12.77 1.89
CA PHE A 203 5.18 -13.04 2.31
C PHE A 203 5.13 -14.06 3.44
N PHE A 204 5.72 -15.26 3.23
CA PHE A 204 5.62 -16.33 4.24
C PHE A 204 6.43 -16.04 5.51
N ALA A 205 7.52 -15.27 5.42
CA ALA A 205 8.26 -14.83 6.59
C ALA A 205 7.45 -13.85 7.49
N ASN A 206 6.48 -13.14 6.93
CA ASN A 206 5.79 -12.05 7.61
C ASN A 206 4.27 -12.25 7.76
N CYS A 207 3.68 -13.21 7.06
CA CYS A 207 2.24 -13.49 7.11
C CYS A 207 1.82 -13.92 8.53
N GLN A 208 0.74 -13.29 9.04
CA GLN A 208 0.17 -13.56 10.35
C GLN A 208 -1.21 -14.25 10.26
N ASN A 209 -1.70 -14.47 9.04
CA ASN A 209 -2.98 -15.12 8.76
C ASN A 209 -2.74 -16.51 8.14
N GLU A 210 -2.84 -17.56 8.96
CA GLU A 210 -2.57 -18.94 8.56
C GLU A 210 -3.51 -19.41 7.44
N GLU A 211 -4.81 -19.08 7.49
CA GLU A 211 -5.79 -19.47 6.47
C GLU A 211 -5.41 -18.88 5.10
N LEU A 212 -5.06 -17.60 5.08
CA LEU A 212 -4.63 -16.93 3.84
C LEU A 212 -3.28 -17.47 3.35
N ALA A 213 -2.35 -17.79 4.26
CA ALA A 213 -1.07 -18.39 3.89
C ALA A 213 -1.26 -19.78 3.25
N GLU A 214 -2.10 -20.62 3.82
CA GLU A 214 -2.40 -21.95 3.25
C GLU A 214 -3.10 -21.82 1.88
N TYR A 215 -4.04 -20.89 1.73
CA TYR A 215 -4.67 -20.66 0.44
C TYR A 215 -3.65 -20.20 -0.62
N ILE A 216 -2.79 -19.22 -0.29
CA ILE A 216 -1.76 -18.75 -1.22
C ILE A 216 -0.79 -19.87 -1.63
N LYS A 217 -0.42 -20.80 -0.73
CA LYS A 217 0.39 -21.97 -1.09
C LYS A 217 -0.22 -22.82 -2.19
N THR A 218 -1.54 -22.88 -2.28
CA THR A 218 -2.22 -23.67 -3.34
C THR A 218 -2.14 -23.02 -4.72
N LEU A 219 -1.76 -21.73 -4.79
CA LEU A 219 -1.67 -20.96 -6.02
C LEU A 219 -0.24 -20.90 -6.60
N LEU A 220 0.77 -21.22 -5.80
CA LEU A 220 2.20 -21.15 -6.11
C LEU A 220 2.79 -22.51 -6.50
#